data_d54194d194606d3812fbc59c7089c890
#
_entry.id   d54194d194606d3812fbc59c7089c890
#
_cell.length_a   1.000
_cell.length_b   1.000
_cell.length_c   1.000
_cell.angle_alpha   90.00
_cell.angle_beta   90.00
_cell.angle_gamma   90.00
#
_symmetry.space_group_name_H-M   'P 1'
#
loop_
_entity.id
_entity.type
_entity.pdbx_description
1 polymer ?
#
loop_
_entity_poly.entity_id
_entity_poly.type
_entity_poly.pdbx_seq_one_letter_code
_entity_poly.pdbx_strand_id
1 'polypeptide(L)'
;MFKGGVDTGWTFYTPYSSVYSNGHVALAAVAVFVSGFSSILTGINFIATTHKMRAPGLTWFRLPLFVWANYATSLIFVLGTPVIAITVFMLALERGLGFGIFNPVLGGDPVLFQHLFWFYSHPAVYIMILPAMGVVSELVATFTRKEVYGYKFVAAASVAIAVFGFLVWGHHLFTSGQSIFAGMVFSLLSLSLIHI
;
A
#
# COMPACT_ATOMS: atom_id res chain seq x y z
N MET A 1 -15.87 22.45 18.29
CA MET A 1 -14.46 22.08 18.16
C MET A 1 -14.29 20.68 18.74
N PHE A 2 -13.84 19.74 17.94
CA PHE A 2 -13.49 18.40 18.43
C PHE A 2 -12.26 18.55 19.32
N LYS A 3 -12.42 18.30 20.61
CA LYS A 3 -11.30 18.26 21.56
C LYS A 3 -10.72 16.85 21.53
N GLY A 4 -9.45 16.75 21.18
CA GLY A 4 -8.69 15.50 21.15
C GLY A 4 -8.38 15.01 19.74
N GLY A 5 -7.17 14.54 19.54
CA GLY A 5 -6.70 13.88 18.31
C GLY A 5 -6.86 12.37 18.40
N VAL A 6 -6.12 11.65 17.56
CA VAL A 6 -5.96 10.21 17.60
C VAL A 6 -4.63 9.88 18.26
N ASP A 7 -4.63 9.03 19.27
CA ASP A 7 -3.47 8.64 20.07
C ASP A 7 -2.91 7.25 19.71
N THR A 8 -3.42 6.66 18.63
CA THR A 8 -3.11 5.26 18.21
C THR A 8 -1.87 5.13 17.34
N GLY A 9 -1.21 6.25 17.00
CA GLY A 9 -0.27 6.28 15.90
C GLY A 9 -0.97 6.05 14.55
N TRP A 10 -0.24 6.12 13.45
CA TRP A 10 -0.78 5.98 12.09
C TRP A 10 -1.23 4.56 11.74
N THR A 11 -0.78 3.55 12.47
CA THR A 11 -1.11 2.14 12.23
C THR A 11 -2.43 1.70 12.82
N PHE A 12 -2.99 2.46 13.75
CA PHE A 12 -4.26 2.13 14.41
C PHE A 12 -4.31 0.73 15.03
N TYR A 13 -3.22 0.23 15.59
CA TYR A 13 -3.17 -1.15 16.09
C TYR A 13 -4.23 -1.43 17.16
N THR A 14 -4.93 -2.54 16.96
CA THR A 14 -5.88 -3.11 17.91
C THR A 14 -5.13 -4.01 18.92
N PRO A 15 -5.63 -4.22 20.14
CA PRO A 15 -6.90 -3.73 20.68
C PRO A 15 -6.87 -2.30 21.21
N TYR A 16 -5.73 -1.60 21.17
CA TYR A 16 -5.65 -0.23 21.70
C TYR A 16 -6.61 0.71 21.00
N SER A 17 -6.59 0.75 19.67
CA SER A 17 -7.47 1.63 18.88
C SER A 17 -8.95 1.27 18.98
N SER A 18 -9.27 -0.02 19.12
CA SER A 18 -10.67 -0.45 19.17
C SER A 18 -11.31 -0.29 20.56
N VAL A 19 -10.52 -0.44 21.65
CA VAL A 19 -11.05 -0.51 23.00
C VAL A 19 -10.53 0.60 23.92
N TYR A 20 -9.21 0.81 23.97
CA TYR A 20 -8.58 1.59 25.03
C TYR A 20 -8.34 3.07 24.70
N SER A 21 -8.23 3.42 23.43
CA SER A 21 -8.04 4.82 23.01
C SER A 21 -9.21 5.70 23.40
N ASN A 22 -8.93 6.88 23.96
CA ASN A 22 -9.92 7.92 24.24
C ASN A 22 -10.12 8.91 23.07
N GLY A 23 -9.38 8.72 21.96
CA GLY A 23 -9.40 9.60 20.81
C GLY A 23 -10.56 9.33 19.84
N HIS A 24 -10.66 10.16 18.81
CA HIS A 24 -11.69 10.06 17.77
C HIS A 24 -11.35 9.02 16.68
N VAL A 25 -11.01 7.80 17.09
CA VAL A 25 -10.56 6.72 16.21
C VAL A 25 -11.58 6.39 15.12
N ALA A 26 -12.87 6.27 15.49
CA ALA A 26 -13.91 5.94 14.52
C ALA A 26 -14.02 6.99 13.42
N LEU A 27 -13.94 8.28 13.77
CA LEU A 27 -13.97 9.37 12.79
C LEU A 27 -12.77 9.34 11.87
N ALA A 28 -11.58 9.10 12.42
CA ALA A 28 -10.34 8.99 11.64
C ALA A 28 -10.38 7.76 10.72
N ALA A 29 -10.87 6.61 11.20
CA ALA A 29 -11.05 5.41 10.41
C ALA A 29 -12.01 5.62 9.23
N VAL A 30 -13.15 6.30 9.46
CA VAL A 30 -14.08 6.68 8.40
C VAL A 30 -13.44 7.66 7.41
N ALA A 31 -12.64 8.61 7.88
CA ALA A 31 -11.91 9.53 7.00
C ALA A 31 -10.93 8.79 6.07
N VAL A 32 -10.18 7.82 6.59
CA VAL A 32 -9.29 6.96 5.77
C VAL A 32 -10.10 6.11 4.79
N PHE A 33 -11.23 5.55 5.22
CA PHE A 33 -12.15 4.81 4.35
C PHE A 33 -12.62 5.65 3.16
N VAL A 34 -13.10 6.86 3.40
CA VAL A 34 -13.56 7.78 2.35
C VAL A 34 -12.41 8.19 1.42
N SER A 35 -11.21 8.47 2.00
CA SER A 35 -10.01 8.78 1.21
C SER A 35 -9.58 7.64 0.28
N GLY A 36 -9.87 6.39 0.67
CA GLY A 36 -9.61 5.21 -0.15
C GLY A 36 -10.29 5.26 -1.53
N PHE A 37 -11.51 5.80 -1.62
CA PHE A 37 -12.18 5.95 -2.92
C PHE A 37 -11.42 6.89 -3.85
N SER A 38 -10.85 7.98 -3.33
CA SER A 38 -10.01 8.89 -4.11
C SER A 38 -8.79 8.16 -4.69
N SER A 39 -8.14 7.32 -3.89
CA SER A 39 -6.98 6.53 -4.31
C SER A 39 -7.35 5.54 -5.42
N ILE A 40 -8.45 4.81 -5.28
CA ILE A 40 -8.93 3.86 -6.29
C ILE A 40 -9.26 4.59 -7.60
N LEU A 41 -10.00 5.70 -7.53
CA LEU A 41 -10.37 6.49 -8.71
C LEU A 41 -9.13 7.07 -9.41
N THR A 42 -8.13 7.51 -8.65
CA THR A 42 -6.84 7.96 -9.19
C THR A 42 -6.13 6.83 -9.93
N GLY A 43 -6.07 5.63 -9.34
CA GLY A 43 -5.48 4.45 -9.98
C GLY A 43 -6.19 4.09 -11.30
N ILE A 44 -7.52 4.05 -11.28
CA ILE A 44 -8.33 3.79 -12.49
C ILE A 44 -8.07 4.87 -13.56
N ASN A 45 -8.02 6.14 -13.17
CA ASN A 45 -7.76 7.24 -14.08
C ASN A 45 -6.40 7.09 -14.77
N PHE A 46 -5.32 6.82 -14.02
CA PHE A 46 -3.99 6.66 -14.61
C PHE A 46 -3.89 5.44 -15.52
N ILE A 47 -4.51 4.32 -15.14
CA ILE A 47 -4.60 3.13 -16.00
C ILE A 47 -5.34 3.49 -17.30
N ALA A 48 -6.54 4.08 -17.20
CA ALA A 48 -7.33 4.45 -18.35
C ALA A 48 -6.61 5.44 -19.26
N THR A 49 -5.99 6.47 -18.70
CA THR A 49 -5.19 7.46 -19.45
C THR A 49 -4.03 6.78 -20.18
N THR A 50 -3.29 5.91 -19.50
CA THR A 50 -2.17 5.19 -20.11
C THR A 50 -2.62 4.27 -21.24
N HIS A 51 -3.80 3.65 -21.15
CA HIS A 51 -4.32 2.78 -22.20
C HIS A 51 -4.95 3.53 -23.38
N LYS A 52 -5.68 4.62 -23.11
CA LYS A 52 -6.57 5.27 -24.09
C LYS A 52 -6.03 6.57 -24.66
N MET A 53 -5.15 7.28 -23.93
CA MET A 53 -4.76 8.65 -24.25
C MET A 53 -3.27 8.80 -24.59
N ARG A 54 -2.57 7.72 -24.91
CA ARG A 54 -1.19 7.79 -25.41
C ARG A 54 -1.15 8.53 -26.74
N ALA A 55 -0.11 9.34 -26.92
CA ALA A 55 0.13 10.01 -28.21
C ALA A 55 0.28 8.96 -29.34
N PRO A 56 -0.14 9.29 -30.57
CA PRO A 56 0.06 8.41 -31.74
C PRO A 56 1.53 7.97 -31.87
N GLY A 57 1.76 6.67 -32.05
CA GLY A 57 3.11 6.09 -32.14
C GLY A 57 3.82 5.83 -30.81
N LEU A 58 3.27 6.25 -29.67
CA LEU A 58 3.81 5.96 -28.36
C LEU A 58 3.39 4.56 -27.89
N THR A 59 4.19 3.56 -28.25
CA THR A 59 3.99 2.17 -27.82
C THR A 59 4.44 1.94 -26.40
N TRP A 60 4.08 0.80 -25.79
CA TRP A 60 4.43 0.48 -24.41
C TRP A 60 5.93 0.62 -24.13
N PHE A 61 6.79 0.05 -24.94
CA PHE A 61 8.24 0.13 -24.76
C PHE A 61 8.88 1.44 -25.26
N ARG A 62 8.07 2.47 -25.51
CA ARG A 62 8.51 3.85 -25.75
C ARG A 62 7.98 4.82 -24.69
N LEU A 63 7.26 4.31 -23.67
CA LEU A 63 6.78 5.13 -22.57
C LEU A 63 7.96 5.59 -21.70
N PRO A 64 7.94 6.83 -21.17
CA PRO A 64 8.87 7.24 -20.13
C PRO A 64 8.81 6.30 -18.92
N LEU A 65 9.93 6.07 -18.24
CA LEU A 65 9.98 5.23 -17.03
C LEU A 65 9.07 5.77 -15.91
N PHE A 66 8.91 7.08 -15.84
CA PHE A 66 7.94 7.71 -14.95
C PHE A 66 6.49 7.23 -15.20
N VAL A 67 6.11 7.04 -16.46
CA VAL A 67 4.77 6.52 -16.80
C VAL A 67 4.64 5.06 -16.39
N TRP A 68 5.67 4.24 -16.58
CA TRP A 68 5.69 2.86 -16.10
C TRP A 68 5.57 2.77 -14.57
N ALA A 69 6.33 3.62 -13.86
CA ALA A 69 6.27 3.68 -12.40
C ALA A 69 4.87 4.08 -11.89
N ASN A 70 4.24 5.09 -12.51
CA ASN A 70 2.86 5.48 -12.17
C ASN A 70 1.84 4.43 -12.55
N TYR A 71 2.02 3.71 -13.65
CA TYR A 71 1.17 2.61 -14.05
C TYR A 71 1.24 1.47 -13.00
N ALA A 72 2.45 1.08 -12.60
CA ALA A 72 2.67 0.08 -11.55
C ALA A 72 2.05 0.51 -10.21
N THR A 73 2.24 1.78 -9.81
CA THR A 73 1.60 2.38 -8.63
C THR A 73 0.08 2.30 -8.71
N SER A 74 -0.49 2.54 -9.89
CA SER A 74 -1.94 2.50 -10.11
C SER A 74 -2.53 1.11 -9.93
N LEU A 75 -1.79 0.05 -10.27
CA LEU A 75 -2.20 -1.32 -9.98
C LEU A 75 -2.30 -1.56 -8.47
N ILE A 76 -1.35 -1.02 -7.69
CA ILE A 76 -1.40 -1.11 -6.23
C ILE A 76 -2.61 -0.34 -5.66
N PHE A 77 -2.90 0.86 -6.17
CA PHE A 77 -4.09 1.61 -5.74
C PHE A 77 -5.37 0.81 -5.93
N VAL A 78 -5.56 0.23 -7.10
CA VAL A 78 -6.82 -0.48 -7.42
C VAL A 78 -6.94 -1.79 -6.65
N LEU A 79 -5.85 -2.55 -6.51
CA LEU A 79 -5.88 -3.88 -5.89
C LEU A 79 -5.77 -3.83 -4.36
N GLY A 80 -4.96 -2.92 -3.83
CA GLY A 80 -4.64 -2.87 -2.41
C GLY A 80 -5.58 -2.00 -1.58
N THR A 81 -5.99 -0.84 -2.10
CA THR A 81 -6.81 0.11 -1.33
C THR A 81 -8.14 -0.48 -0.81
N PRO A 82 -8.84 -1.38 -1.52
CA PRO A 82 -10.02 -2.03 -0.96
C PRO A 82 -9.77 -2.76 0.36
N VAL A 83 -8.60 -3.35 0.55
CA VAL A 83 -8.27 -4.08 1.77
C VAL A 83 -8.14 -3.15 2.97
N ILE A 84 -7.43 -2.02 2.83
CA ILE A 84 -7.35 -1.05 3.93
C ILE A 84 -8.72 -0.39 4.19
N ALA A 85 -9.50 -0.12 3.15
CA ALA A 85 -10.83 0.43 3.30
C ALA A 85 -11.71 -0.49 4.17
N ILE A 86 -11.74 -1.80 3.88
CA ILE A 86 -12.48 -2.78 4.69
C ILE A 86 -11.90 -2.85 6.11
N THR A 87 -10.58 -2.83 6.27
CA THR A 87 -9.92 -2.91 7.58
C THR A 87 -10.31 -1.77 8.50
N VAL A 88 -10.22 -0.53 8.01
CA VAL A 88 -10.58 0.65 8.82
C VAL A 88 -12.10 0.77 9.00
N PHE A 89 -12.89 0.27 8.06
CA PHE A 89 -14.34 0.20 8.21
C PHE A 89 -14.74 -0.77 9.32
N MET A 90 -14.13 -1.97 9.38
CA MET A 90 -14.33 -2.92 10.49
C MET A 90 -13.91 -2.32 11.83
N LEU A 91 -12.79 -1.59 11.88
CA LEU A 91 -12.38 -0.86 13.09
C LEU A 91 -13.41 0.19 13.51
N ALA A 92 -13.97 0.92 12.56
CA ALA A 92 -15.02 1.91 12.84
C ALA A 92 -16.31 1.24 13.37
N LEU A 93 -16.70 0.10 12.81
CA LEU A 93 -17.85 -0.69 13.28
C LEU A 93 -17.61 -1.22 14.70
N GLU A 94 -16.44 -1.79 14.97
CA GLU A 94 -16.09 -2.27 16.30
C GLU A 94 -16.15 -1.14 17.32
N ARG A 95 -15.55 0.00 16.99
CA ARG A 95 -15.53 1.17 17.88
C ARG A 95 -16.90 1.83 18.07
N GLY A 96 -17.72 1.86 17.02
CA GLY A 96 -19.02 2.54 17.04
C GLY A 96 -20.18 1.67 17.53
N LEU A 97 -20.15 0.37 17.23
CA LEU A 97 -21.25 -0.56 17.47
C LEU A 97 -20.91 -1.67 18.47
N GLY A 98 -19.65 -1.74 18.94
CA GLY A 98 -19.21 -2.74 19.93
C GLY A 98 -19.08 -4.15 19.38
N PHE A 99 -18.85 -4.33 18.08
CA PHE A 99 -18.54 -5.64 17.51
C PHE A 99 -17.18 -6.15 18.00
N GLY A 100 -17.08 -7.45 18.27
CA GLY A 100 -15.85 -8.08 18.70
C GLY A 100 -15.03 -8.65 17.53
N ILE A 101 -14.64 -7.82 16.58
CA ILE A 101 -13.88 -8.26 15.39
C ILE A 101 -12.41 -8.42 15.74
N PHE A 102 -11.83 -7.45 16.43
CA PHE A 102 -10.43 -7.40 16.82
C PHE A 102 -10.22 -7.43 18.34
N ASN A 103 -11.28 -7.26 19.13
CA ASN A 103 -11.21 -7.26 20.58
C ASN A 103 -11.15 -8.71 21.13
N PRO A 104 -10.03 -9.14 21.72
CA PRO A 104 -9.89 -10.52 22.22
C PRO A 104 -10.85 -10.87 23.36
N VAL A 105 -11.32 -9.89 24.13
CA VAL A 105 -12.32 -10.11 25.21
C VAL A 105 -13.66 -10.58 24.63
N LEU A 106 -13.98 -10.17 23.41
CA LEU A 106 -15.20 -10.56 22.71
C LEU A 106 -14.96 -11.68 21.67
N GLY A 107 -13.81 -12.33 21.70
CA GLY A 107 -13.45 -13.41 20.77
C GLY A 107 -12.82 -12.93 19.45
N GLY A 108 -12.51 -11.65 19.32
CA GLY A 108 -11.84 -11.08 18.14
C GLY A 108 -10.33 -11.33 18.14
N ASP A 109 -9.71 -11.07 17.00
CA ASP A 109 -8.27 -11.29 16.81
C ASP A 109 -7.54 -9.98 16.43
N PRO A 110 -6.73 -9.40 17.34
CA PRO A 110 -5.95 -8.19 17.03
C PRO A 110 -4.85 -8.42 15.99
N VAL A 111 -4.37 -9.65 15.82
CA VAL A 111 -3.36 -9.99 14.81
C VAL A 111 -3.98 -10.00 13.43
N LEU A 112 -5.26 -10.35 13.31
CA LEU A 112 -6.01 -10.23 12.06
C LEU A 112 -6.00 -8.77 11.54
N PHE A 113 -6.18 -7.79 12.45
CA PHE A 113 -6.05 -6.38 12.07
C PHE A 113 -4.67 -6.10 11.46
N GLN A 114 -3.60 -6.55 12.11
CA GLN A 114 -2.24 -6.32 11.64
C GLN A 114 -1.99 -6.93 10.25
N HIS A 115 -2.48 -8.15 9.99
CA HIS A 115 -2.38 -8.78 8.67
C HIS A 115 -3.11 -7.99 7.60
N LEU A 116 -4.36 -7.60 7.83
CA LEU A 116 -5.15 -6.82 6.89
C LEU A 116 -4.55 -5.44 6.65
N PHE A 117 -4.08 -4.79 7.71
CA PHE A 117 -3.45 -3.47 7.63
C PHE A 117 -2.17 -3.53 6.77
N TRP A 118 -1.27 -4.47 7.04
CA TRP A 118 0.02 -4.55 6.35
C TRP A 118 -0.07 -5.16 4.96
N PHE A 119 -1.08 -5.98 4.69
CA PHE A 119 -1.34 -6.45 3.32
C PHE A 119 -1.53 -5.29 2.34
N TYR A 120 -2.08 -4.16 2.81
CA TYR A 120 -2.12 -2.92 2.03
C TYR A 120 -0.94 -2.01 2.32
N SER A 121 -0.62 -1.76 3.60
CA SER A 121 0.29 -0.69 3.98
C SER A 121 1.74 -0.97 3.59
N HIS A 122 2.12 -2.22 3.34
CA HIS A 122 3.39 -2.50 2.69
C HIS A 122 3.36 -2.13 1.19
N PRO A 123 2.42 -2.58 0.35
CA PRO A 123 2.26 -2.02 -1.00
C PRO A 123 2.14 -0.49 -1.03
N ALA A 124 1.58 0.14 -0.01
CA ALA A 124 1.48 1.59 0.08
C ALA A 124 2.84 2.28 0.14
N VAL A 125 3.87 1.68 0.74
CA VAL A 125 5.23 2.25 0.69
C VAL A 125 5.79 2.22 -0.73
N TYR A 126 5.38 1.25 -1.54
CA TYR A 126 5.73 1.22 -2.97
C TYR A 126 4.92 2.23 -3.80
N ILE A 127 3.69 2.56 -3.40
CA ILE A 127 2.96 3.70 -3.95
C ILE A 127 3.77 4.99 -3.80
N MET A 128 4.47 5.15 -2.67
CA MET A 128 5.29 6.33 -2.41
C MET A 128 6.58 6.34 -3.21
N ILE A 129 7.30 5.21 -3.28
CA ILE A 129 8.66 5.17 -3.83
C ILE A 129 8.69 5.00 -5.35
N LEU A 130 7.78 4.22 -5.95
CA LEU A 130 7.83 3.93 -7.39
C LEU A 130 7.77 5.19 -8.27
N PRO A 131 6.86 6.16 -8.05
CA PRO A 131 6.86 7.40 -8.83
C PRO A 131 8.17 8.16 -8.69
N ALA A 132 8.75 8.20 -7.48
CA ALA A 132 10.04 8.86 -7.24
C ALA A 132 11.18 8.16 -8.02
N MET A 133 11.20 6.83 -8.05
CA MET A 133 12.17 6.07 -8.86
C MET A 133 12.02 6.39 -10.35
N GLY A 134 10.79 6.50 -10.84
CA GLY A 134 10.52 6.93 -12.21
C GLY A 134 11.06 8.33 -12.51
N VAL A 135 10.81 9.30 -11.62
CA VAL A 135 11.35 10.67 -11.74
C VAL A 135 12.87 10.67 -11.74
N VAL A 136 13.51 9.97 -10.80
CA VAL A 136 14.98 9.91 -10.70
C VAL A 136 15.58 9.31 -11.96
N SER A 137 14.97 8.25 -12.52
CA SER A 137 15.45 7.63 -13.76
C SER A 137 15.44 8.62 -14.93
N GLU A 138 14.38 9.41 -15.09
CA GLU A 138 14.28 10.44 -16.13
C GLU A 138 15.27 11.58 -15.91
N LEU A 139 15.44 12.03 -14.66
CA LEU A 139 16.39 13.09 -14.32
C LEU A 139 17.83 12.65 -14.60
N VAL A 140 18.22 11.45 -14.20
CA VAL A 140 19.58 10.92 -14.45
C VAL A 140 19.85 10.82 -15.93
N ALA A 141 18.92 10.28 -16.72
CA ALA A 141 19.05 10.20 -18.18
C ALA A 141 19.20 11.60 -18.81
N THR A 142 18.39 12.56 -18.37
CA THR A 142 18.41 13.93 -18.90
C THR A 142 19.73 14.64 -18.57
N PHE A 143 20.16 14.61 -17.32
CA PHE A 143 21.38 15.31 -16.89
C PHE A 143 22.68 14.69 -17.42
N THR A 144 22.71 13.36 -17.53
CA THR A 144 23.88 12.66 -18.12
C THR A 144 23.86 12.70 -19.65
N ARG A 145 22.76 13.10 -20.28
CA ARG A 145 22.54 13.05 -21.73
C ARG A 145 22.78 11.64 -22.30
N LYS A 146 22.37 10.61 -21.55
CA LYS A 146 22.52 9.20 -21.94
C LYS A 146 21.17 8.50 -21.90
N GLU A 147 21.03 7.46 -22.72
CA GLU A 147 19.90 6.56 -22.65
C GLU A 147 19.98 5.68 -21.40
N VAL A 148 18.84 5.29 -20.87
CA VAL A 148 18.75 4.37 -19.72
C VAL A 148 19.18 2.98 -20.19
N TYR A 149 20.29 2.49 -19.64
CA TYR A 149 20.71 1.12 -19.87
C TYR A 149 19.67 0.13 -19.33
N GLY A 150 19.31 -0.86 -20.16
CA GLY A 150 18.36 -1.89 -19.72
C GLY A 150 16.92 -1.38 -19.53
N TYR A 151 16.49 -0.33 -20.23
CA TYR A 151 15.16 0.29 -20.11
C TYR A 151 14.00 -0.72 -19.91
N LYS A 152 13.97 -1.81 -20.72
CA LYS A 152 12.89 -2.81 -20.61
C LYS A 152 12.92 -3.56 -19.30
N PHE A 153 14.11 -3.81 -18.74
CA PHE A 153 14.25 -4.45 -17.42
C PHE A 153 13.80 -3.51 -16.32
N VAL A 154 14.14 -2.23 -16.37
CA VAL A 154 13.71 -1.23 -15.38
C VAL A 154 12.18 -1.04 -15.42
N ALA A 155 11.58 -1.00 -16.62
CA ALA A 155 10.14 -0.93 -16.78
C ALA A 155 9.45 -2.19 -16.21
N ALA A 156 9.98 -3.38 -16.50
CA ALA A 156 9.44 -4.64 -15.98
C ALA A 156 9.64 -4.74 -14.45
N ALA A 157 10.78 -4.28 -13.93
CA ALA A 157 11.07 -4.24 -12.50
C ALA A 157 10.05 -3.38 -11.74
N SER A 158 9.65 -2.23 -12.30
CA SER A 158 8.61 -1.39 -11.68
C SER A 158 7.30 -2.15 -11.48
N VAL A 159 6.87 -2.93 -12.47
CA VAL A 159 5.66 -3.75 -12.36
C VAL A 159 5.88 -4.95 -11.44
N ALA A 160 7.06 -5.57 -11.50
CA ALA A 160 7.42 -6.68 -10.62
C ALA A 160 7.39 -6.25 -9.14
N ILE A 161 7.98 -5.09 -8.80
CA ILE A 161 7.93 -4.53 -7.45
C ILE A 161 6.48 -4.32 -6.99
N ALA A 162 5.59 -3.81 -7.85
CA ALA A 162 4.19 -3.63 -7.50
C ALA A 162 3.50 -4.96 -7.18
N VAL A 163 3.79 -6.04 -7.92
CA VAL A 163 3.22 -7.37 -7.69
C VAL A 163 3.82 -8.03 -6.45
N PHE A 164 5.16 -8.10 -6.37
CA PHE A 164 5.84 -8.72 -5.24
C PHE A 164 5.62 -7.98 -3.92
N GLY A 165 5.34 -6.68 -3.96
CA GLY A 165 4.98 -5.88 -2.80
C GLY A 165 3.79 -6.45 -2.01
N PHE A 166 2.86 -7.13 -2.69
CA PHE A 166 1.75 -7.83 -2.03
C PHE A 166 2.13 -9.15 -1.35
N LEU A 167 3.35 -9.64 -1.53
CA LEU A 167 3.78 -10.94 -1.00
C LEU A 167 4.72 -10.84 0.21
N VAL A 168 5.06 -9.63 0.64
CA VAL A 168 6.12 -9.42 1.65
C VAL A 168 5.63 -8.77 2.94
N TRP A 169 4.35 -8.49 3.09
CA TRP A 169 3.79 -7.75 4.23
C TRP A 169 4.12 -8.36 5.60
N GLY A 170 4.37 -9.67 5.67
CA GLY A 170 4.58 -10.37 6.93
C GLY A 170 5.89 -10.02 7.64
N HIS A 171 6.83 -9.30 6.99
CA HIS A 171 8.01 -8.80 7.68
C HIS A 171 7.67 -7.67 8.70
N HIS A 172 6.49 -7.07 8.61
CA HIS A 172 5.98 -6.17 9.64
C HIS A 172 5.43 -6.89 10.89
N LEU A 173 5.32 -8.23 10.83
CA LEU A 173 4.69 -9.06 11.87
C LEU A 173 5.66 -10.04 12.55
N PHE A 174 6.97 -9.86 12.43
CA PHE A 174 7.95 -10.78 13.02
C PHE A 174 7.80 -10.95 14.54
N THR A 175 7.27 -9.94 15.22
CA THR A 175 7.03 -9.95 16.67
C THR A 175 5.57 -10.21 17.07
N SER A 176 4.69 -10.50 16.10
CA SER A 176 3.26 -10.74 16.36
C SER A 176 2.92 -12.20 16.71
N GLY A 177 3.91 -13.06 16.82
CA GLY A 177 3.72 -14.48 17.11
C GLY A 177 3.56 -15.37 15.88
N GLN A 178 3.91 -14.88 14.68
CA GLN A 178 3.91 -15.71 13.46
C GLN A 178 4.90 -16.89 13.61
N SER A 179 4.62 -17.99 12.88
CA SER A 179 5.48 -19.18 12.91
C SER A 179 6.88 -18.88 12.35
N ILE A 180 7.89 -19.65 12.80
CA ILE A 180 9.27 -19.56 12.27
C ILE A 180 9.28 -19.75 10.75
N PHE A 181 8.46 -20.69 10.23
CA PHE A 181 8.35 -20.94 8.79
C PHE A 181 7.84 -19.68 8.05
N ALA A 182 6.77 -19.05 8.53
CA ALA A 182 6.26 -17.81 7.95
C ALA A 182 7.32 -16.69 8.01
N GLY A 183 8.01 -16.55 9.14
CA GLY A 183 9.11 -15.60 9.30
C GLY A 183 10.23 -15.80 8.28
N MET A 184 10.65 -17.05 8.04
CA MET A 184 11.66 -17.36 7.01
C MET A 184 11.16 -17.02 5.59
N VAL A 185 9.93 -17.42 5.25
CA VAL A 185 9.34 -17.12 3.92
C VAL A 185 9.28 -15.61 3.68
N PHE A 186 8.76 -14.84 4.61
CA PHE A 186 8.66 -13.38 4.46
C PHE A 186 10.04 -12.70 4.45
N SER A 187 11.04 -13.23 5.14
CA SER A 187 12.43 -12.75 5.06
C SER A 187 13.01 -12.96 3.66
N LEU A 188 12.87 -14.16 3.11
CA LEU A 188 13.37 -14.47 1.77
C LEU A 188 12.68 -13.65 0.68
N LEU A 189 11.36 -13.52 0.75
CA LEU A 189 10.58 -12.70 -0.18
C LEU A 189 10.97 -11.21 -0.09
N SER A 190 11.21 -10.70 1.11
CA SER A 190 11.65 -9.31 1.31
C SER A 190 13.04 -9.06 0.75
N LEU A 191 13.97 -10.02 0.94
CA LEU A 191 15.31 -9.95 0.34
C LEU A 191 15.26 -10.02 -1.19
N SER A 192 14.33 -10.77 -1.77
CA SER A 192 14.20 -10.87 -3.23
C SER A 192 13.85 -9.54 -3.88
N LEU A 193 13.06 -8.69 -3.20
CA LEU A 193 12.72 -7.35 -3.70
C LEU A 193 13.91 -6.41 -3.85
N ILE A 194 14.99 -6.61 -3.08
CA ILE A 194 16.21 -5.80 -3.17
C ILE A 194 16.93 -6.04 -4.52
N HIS A 195 16.67 -7.19 -5.14
CA HIS A 195 17.36 -7.63 -6.37
C HIS A 195 16.53 -7.39 -7.64
N ILE A 196 15.32 -6.85 -7.51
CA ILE A 196 14.48 -6.45 -8.63
C ILE A 196 14.83 -5.03 -9.07
#